data_33501ad1c803095269dfa153c55b0656
#
_entry.id   33501ad1c803095269dfa153c55b0656
#
_cell.length_a   1.000
_cell.length_b   1.000
_cell.length_c   1.000
_cell.angle_alpha   90.00
_cell.angle_beta   90.00
_cell.angle_gamma   90.00
#
_symmetry.space_group_name_H-M   'P 1'
#
loop_
_entity.id
_entity.type
_entity.pdbx_description
1 polymer ?
#
loop_
_entity_poly.entity_id
_entity_poly.type
_entity_poly.pdbx_seq_one_letter_code
_entity_poly.pdbx_strand_id
1 'polypeptide(L)'
;MLNSKSFLTVDFGAGSLKVAEFETNEGGILSLKNFAIKPLGQEGSQESTREAVILKALQEILVEKGFGAKSVNVCAPGFHVFSKFVKLPPVDAGKVSQIIQYEAQQNVPFPLSEVVWDYQILGSAAGGELEVLLVAIKSNVVEGLFRVAEQAKLKLNLCDASPAALCNAFRYNYGELEGCTMLLDIGAKTSNLLFFEKEKVFSRSINLGANTITQDFANEAKLKFDEAELIKVAEGFVSLGGAYEEPENPNQAAISKIARQFMTKLHIQVNQTIQFYRGQQGGAAPQRLFLSGGASLMPYTAQFFAEKLNVPVEYFNPFRNVQIDPSISLEELARVAHALGEVVGLGLRNLAHCPVEMNLMPASTLRWRAFSQKKPYFMATVFSLVLVAFAVGFLFQKLAESKEKEIASLEPQVAVKQAKSDQMRRAYSKLEAAQKVADQMTTWIQDRYYWGNVLSELRNVMIRSEDAVKKKLSAEKPGVEAGIWVEQIITL
;
A
#
# COMPACT_ATOMS: atom_id res chain seq x y z
N MET A 1 14.15 23.55 -10.94
CA MET A 1 13.05 23.89 -10.03
C MET A 1 12.52 22.58 -9.49
N LEU A 2 12.91 22.21 -8.27
CA LEU A 2 12.37 21.05 -7.57
C LEU A 2 10.91 21.35 -7.24
N ASN A 3 10.01 20.45 -7.63
CA ASN A 3 8.58 20.60 -7.42
C ASN A 3 8.28 20.58 -5.91
N SER A 4 8.15 21.75 -5.31
CA SER A 4 7.49 21.91 -4.02
C SER A 4 6.06 21.39 -4.19
N LYS A 5 5.72 20.31 -3.49
CA LYS A 5 4.38 19.71 -3.62
C LYS A 5 3.46 20.39 -2.63
N SER A 6 2.62 21.30 -3.12
CA SER A 6 1.50 21.80 -2.33
C SER A 6 0.46 20.70 -2.11
N PHE A 7 -0.18 20.71 -0.95
CA PHE A 7 -1.25 19.79 -0.58
C PHE A 7 -2.27 20.51 0.30
N LEU A 8 -3.49 19.98 0.29
CA LEU A 8 -4.58 20.49 1.11
C LEU A 8 -4.66 19.71 2.43
N THR A 9 -5.10 20.41 3.45
CA THR A 9 -5.59 19.83 4.69
C THR A 9 -7.02 20.29 4.94
N VAL A 10 -7.88 19.35 5.32
CA VAL A 10 -9.30 19.65 5.55
C VAL A 10 -9.74 19.07 6.88
N ASP A 11 -10.24 19.95 7.77
CA ASP A 11 -10.93 19.52 8.97
C ASP A 11 -12.45 19.58 8.74
N PHE A 12 -13.08 18.43 8.85
CA PHE A 12 -14.52 18.27 8.76
C PHE A 12 -15.20 18.48 10.11
N GLY A 13 -15.03 19.67 10.71
CA GLY A 13 -15.65 20.02 11.96
C GLY A 13 -17.19 19.94 11.95
N ALA A 14 -17.83 19.96 13.11
CA ALA A 14 -19.30 19.94 13.20
C ALA A 14 -19.93 21.30 12.87
N GLY A 15 -19.31 22.39 13.28
CA GLY A 15 -19.82 23.75 13.06
C GLY A 15 -19.24 24.47 11.86
N SER A 16 -18.07 24.08 11.41
CA SER A 16 -17.38 24.70 10.28
C SER A 16 -16.49 23.72 9.55
N LEU A 17 -16.36 23.92 8.25
CA LEU A 17 -15.35 23.31 7.38
C LEU A 17 -14.12 24.21 7.36
N LYS A 18 -12.95 23.64 7.63
CA LYS A 18 -11.69 24.37 7.63
C LYS A 18 -10.78 23.76 6.57
N VAL A 19 -10.22 24.59 5.70
CA VAL A 19 -9.32 24.16 4.61
C VAL A 19 -8.06 25.01 4.66
N ALA A 20 -6.91 24.36 4.53
CA ALA A 20 -5.64 25.06 4.35
C ALA A 20 -4.81 24.40 3.25
N GLU A 21 -4.08 25.19 2.51
CA GLU A 21 -3.08 24.76 1.56
C GLU A 21 -1.69 24.98 2.14
N PHE A 22 -0.93 23.91 2.23
CA PHE A 22 0.43 23.95 2.70
C PHE A 22 1.41 23.53 1.62
N GLU A 23 2.62 24.01 1.77
CA GLU A 23 3.79 23.62 0.98
C GLU A 23 4.92 23.20 1.92
N THR A 24 5.67 22.18 1.52
CA THR A 24 6.87 21.79 2.25
C THR A 24 8.10 22.26 1.53
N ASN A 25 8.97 22.98 2.23
CA ASN A 25 10.25 23.46 1.70
C ASN A 25 11.31 22.34 1.78
N GLU A 26 12.40 22.48 1.02
CA GLU A 26 13.55 21.56 1.04
C GLU A 26 14.18 21.40 2.44
N GLY A 27 14.04 22.39 3.30
CA GLY A 27 14.48 22.36 4.70
C GLY A 27 13.52 21.67 5.67
N GLY A 28 12.41 21.09 5.20
CA GLY A 28 11.42 20.43 6.07
C GLY A 28 10.57 21.39 6.88
N ILE A 29 10.39 22.62 6.43
CA ILE A 29 9.56 23.64 7.09
C ILE A 29 8.18 23.67 6.42
N LEU A 30 7.12 23.69 7.24
CA LEU A 30 5.75 23.83 6.78
C LEU A 30 5.44 25.31 6.48
N SER A 31 4.93 25.59 5.30
CA SER A 31 4.52 26.93 4.87
C SER A 31 3.03 26.95 4.53
N LEU A 32 2.27 27.86 5.16
CA LEU A 32 0.86 28.11 4.85
C LEU A 32 0.78 28.99 3.60
N LYS A 33 0.07 28.53 2.58
CA LYS A 33 -0.14 29.25 1.31
C LYS A 33 -1.52 29.90 1.21
N ASN A 34 -2.53 29.24 1.74
CA ASN A 34 -3.90 29.73 1.71
C ASN A 34 -4.73 29.06 2.80
N PHE A 35 -5.80 29.68 3.24
CA PHE A 35 -6.72 29.09 4.20
C PHE A 35 -8.15 29.61 3.99
N ALA A 36 -9.11 28.83 4.46
CA ALA A 36 -10.53 29.21 4.49
C ALA A 36 -11.25 28.50 5.63
N ILE A 37 -12.24 29.18 6.20
CA ILE A 37 -13.20 28.62 7.15
C ILE A 37 -14.59 28.94 6.65
N LYS A 38 -15.47 27.94 6.61
CA LYS A 38 -16.86 28.10 6.19
C LYS A 38 -17.80 27.50 7.23
N PRO A 39 -18.69 28.30 7.84
CA PRO A 39 -19.74 27.79 8.72
C PRO A 39 -20.65 26.81 7.98
N LEU A 40 -21.07 25.74 8.66
CA LEU A 40 -21.93 24.69 8.12
C LEU A 40 -23.38 24.78 8.59
N GLY A 41 -23.67 25.68 9.54
CA GLY A 41 -24.98 25.83 10.14
C GLY A 41 -25.47 24.59 10.90
N GLN A 42 -26.78 24.57 11.21
CA GLN A 42 -27.40 23.44 11.89
C GLN A 42 -27.32 22.13 11.07
N GLU A 43 -27.53 22.22 9.76
CA GLU A 43 -27.51 21.06 8.85
C GLU A 43 -26.15 20.34 8.82
N GLY A 44 -25.04 21.08 9.00
CA GLY A 44 -23.71 20.53 9.10
C GLY A 44 -23.46 19.65 10.32
N SER A 45 -24.31 19.77 11.34
CA SER A 45 -24.27 18.96 12.56
C SER A 45 -25.20 17.73 12.51
N GLN A 46 -26.10 17.64 11.51
CA GLN A 46 -27.06 16.55 11.34
C GLN A 46 -26.51 15.48 10.38
N GLU A 47 -26.55 14.22 10.77
CA GLU A 47 -25.97 13.12 9.97
C GLU A 47 -26.62 12.98 8.59
N SER A 48 -27.93 13.21 8.48
CA SER A 48 -28.69 13.03 7.23
C SER A 48 -28.35 14.05 6.13
N THR A 49 -28.00 15.28 6.50
CA THR A 49 -27.75 16.40 5.59
C THR A 49 -26.27 16.73 5.45
N ARG A 50 -25.48 16.31 6.43
CA ARG A 50 -24.07 16.69 6.59
C ARG A 50 -23.22 16.48 5.35
N GLU A 51 -23.29 15.30 4.70
CA GLU A 51 -22.45 14.97 3.54
C GLU A 51 -22.68 15.96 2.39
N ALA A 52 -23.95 16.29 2.08
CA ALA A 52 -24.31 17.24 1.03
C ALA A 52 -23.86 18.67 1.36
N VAL A 53 -24.05 19.10 2.63
CA VAL A 53 -23.65 20.43 3.08
C VAL A 53 -22.13 20.61 3.03
N ILE A 54 -21.38 19.62 3.49
CA ILE A 54 -19.91 19.62 3.45
C ILE A 54 -19.41 19.65 2.00
N LEU A 55 -19.97 18.82 1.12
CA LEU A 55 -19.56 18.80 -0.28
C LEU A 55 -19.78 20.16 -0.95
N LYS A 56 -20.95 20.76 -0.74
CA LYS A 56 -21.25 22.10 -1.26
C LYS A 56 -20.26 23.14 -0.73
N ALA A 57 -20.07 23.17 0.59
CA ALA A 57 -19.15 24.12 1.24
C ALA A 57 -17.71 23.95 0.75
N LEU A 58 -17.25 22.70 0.56
CA LEU A 58 -15.91 22.40 0.07
C LEU A 58 -15.73 22.86 -1.38
N GLN A 59 -16.70 22.58 -2.26
CA GLN A 59 -16.66 23.02 -3.64
C GLN A 59 -16.63 24.55 -3.77
N GLU A 60 -17.45 25.25 -2.98
CA GLU A 60 -17.48 26.71 -2.93
C GLU A 60 -16.13 27.28 -2.49
N ILE A 61 -15.57 26.77 -1.38
CA ILE A 61 -14.26 27.20 -0.88
C ILE A 61 -13.15 26.99 -1.94
N LEU A 62 -13.12 25.82 -2.58
CA LEU A 62 -12.10 25.51 -3.57
C LEU A 62 -12.10 26.46 -4.76
N VAL A 63 -13.29 26.93 -5.17
CA VAL A 63 -13.46 27.89 -6.24
C VAL A 63 -13.17 29.32 -5.77
N GLU A 64 -13.78 29.76 -4.67
CA GLU A 64 -13.68 31.14 -4.17
C GLU A 64 -12.24 31.51 -3.79
N LYS A 65 -11.50 30.60 -3.18
CA LYS A 65 -10.12 30.84 -2.71
C LYS A 65 -9.04 30.38 -3.71
N GLY A 66 -9.42 29.74 -4.82
CA GLY A 66 -8.47 29.34 -5.85
C GLY A 66 -7.42 28.32 -5.42
N PHE A 67 -7.79 27.35 -4.58
CA PHE A 67 -6.89 26.29 -4.15
C PHE A 67 -6.38 25.45 -5.32
N GLY A 68 -5.05 25.32 -5.47
CA GLY A 68 -4.40 24.66 -6.60
C GLY A 68 -4.13 23.18 -6.39
N ALA A 69 -3.85 22.77 -5.17
CA ALA A 69 -3.50 21.40 -4.85
C ALA A 69 -4.67 20.43 -5.00
N LYS A 70 -4.37 19.20 -5.45
CA LYS A 70 -5.37 18.13 -5.62
C LYS A 70 -5.23 17.01 -4.59
N SER A 71 -4.11 16.97 -3.90
CA SER A 71 -3.80 16.01 -2.85
C SER A 71 -4.31 16.54 -1.53
N VAL A 72 -5.06 15.75 -0.75
CA VAL A 72 -5.68 16.20 0.50
C VAL A 72 -5.46 15.21 1.63
N ASN A 73 -5.09 15.73 2.80
CA ASN A 73 -5.16 15.06 4.10
C ASN A 73 -6.42 15.55 4.82
N VAL A 74 -7.18 14.66 5.42
CA VAL A 74 -8.42 15.02 6.11
C VAL A 74 -8.40 14.64 7.57
N CYS A 75 -9.12 15.41 8.36
CA CYS A 75 -9.41 15.11 9.76
C CYS A 75 -10.84 14.59 9.88
N ALA A 76 -10.99 13.39 10.40
CA ALA A 76 -12.30 12.86 10.75
C ALA A 76 -12.86 13.64 11.94
N PRO A 77 -14.17 13.97 11.92
CA PRO A 77 -14.78 14.74 12.99
C PRO A 77 -14.71 14.00 14.33
N GLY A 78 -14.25 14.68 15.37
CA GLY A 78 -13.99 14.08 16.68
C GLY A 78 -15.20 13.38 17.32
N PHE A 79 -16.42 13.85 17.03
CA PHE A 79 -17.65 13.24 17.55
C PHE A 79 -18.02 11.88 16.94
N HIS A 80 -17.33 11.46 15.87
CA HIS A 80 -17.45 10.12 15.29
C HIS A 80 -16.28 9.21 15.67
N VAL A 81 -15.25 9.76 16.30
CA VAL A 81 -14.03 9.03 16.63
C VAL A 81 -14.14 8.49 18.06
N PHE A 82 -14.03 7.19 18.18
CA PHE A 82 -13.76 6.53 19.46
C PHE A 82 -12.26 6.49 19.69
N SER A 83 -11.81 6.90 20.88
CA SER A 83 -10.42 6.79 21.29
C SER A 83 -10.31 6.24 22.71
N LYS A 84 -9.36 5.33 22.94
CA LYS A 84 -9.11 4.76 24.26
C LYS A 84 -7.63 4.50 24.45
N PHE A 85 -7.12 4.87 25.64
CA PHE A 85 -5.78 4.49 26.09
C PHE A 85 -5.84 3.13 26.78
N VAL A 86 -4.97 2.23 26.36
CA VAL A 86 -4.85 0.88 26.89
C VAL A 86 -3.41 0.65 27.33
N LYS A 87 -3.24 0.02 28.50
CA LYS A 87 -1.92 -0.43 28.99
C LYS A 87 -1.80 -1.93 28.73
N LEU A 88 -0.75 -2.30 28.02
CA LEU A 88 -0.44 -3.70 27.74
C LEU A 88 0.69 -4.16 28.64
N PRO A 89 0.66 -5.41 29.14
CA PRO A 89 1.78 -5.98 29.86
C PRO A 89 3.03 -6.05 28.96
N PRO A 90 4.23 -6.18 29.57
CA PRO A 90 5.44 -6.41 28.78
C PRO A 90 5.30 -7.69 27.96
N VAL A 91 5.42 -7.57 26.65
CA VAL A 91 5.27 -8.70 25.71
C VAL A 91 6.32 -8.63 24.61
N ASP A 92 6.63 -9.80 24.04
CA ASP A 92 7.54 -9.89 22.90
C ASP A 92 7.03 -9.06 21.71
N ALA A 93 7.92 -8.34 21.06
CA ALA A 93 7.60 -7.46 19.94
C ALA A 93 6.76 -8.15 18.83
N GLY A 94 6.97 -9.45 18.59
CA GLY A 94 6.22 -10.22 17.61
C GLY A 94 4.74 -10.49 17.99
N LYS A 95 4.36 -10.33 19.26
CA LYS A 95 2.99 -10.59 19.77
C LYS A 95 2.19 -9.29 20.00
N VAL A 96 2.87 -8.15 20.01
CA VAL A 96 2.24 -6.84 20.31
C VAL A 96 1.01 -6.59 19.45
N SER A 97 1.11 -6.72 18.13
CA SER A 97 -0.01 -6.46 17.20
C SER A 97 -1.21 -7.39 17.46
N GLN A 98 -0.97 -8.65 17.81
CA GLN A 98 -2.04 -9.61 18.10
C GLN A 98 -2.78 -9.25 19.39
N ILE A 99 -2.05 -8.85 20.44
CA ILE A 99 -2.63 -8.43 21.71
C ILE A 99 -3.41 -7.13 21.53
N ILE A 100 -2.87 -6.16 20.77
CA ILE A 100 -3.59 -4.91 20.45
C ILE A 100 -4.89 -5.22 19.70
N GLN A 101 -4.88 -6.16 18.76
CA GLN A 101 -6.10 -6.57 18.06
C GLN A 101 -7.14 -7.17 19.02
N TYR A 102 -6.71 -7.99 19.98
CA TYR A 102 -7.58 -8.54 21.00
C TYR A 102 -8.16 -7.44 21.92
N GLU A 103 -7.31 -6.53 22.38
CA GLU A 103 -7.74 -5.37 23.16
C GLU A 103 -8.70 -4.47 22.38
N ALA A 104 -8.48 -4.28 21.08
CA ALA A 104 -9.39 -3.54 20.23
C ALA A 104 -10.77 -4.23 20.16
N GLN A 105 -10.83 -5.56 20.05
CA GLN A 105 -12.10 -6.30 20.07
C GLN A 105 -12.89 -6.12 21.37
N GLN A 106 -12.19 -6.01 22.50
CA GLN A 106 -12.85 -5.84 23.81
C GLN A 106 -13.24 -4.39 24.12
N ASN A 107 -12.46 -3.44 23.63
CA ASN A 107 -12.60 -2.03 24.04
C ASN A 107 -13.38 -1.17 23.06
N VAL A 108 -13.33 -1.48 21.74
CA VAL A 108 -14.10 -0.75 20.73
C VAL A 108 -15.58 -1.12 20.86
N PRO A 109 -16.51 -0.15 21.04
CA PRO A 109 -17.92 -0.44 21.30
C PRO A 109 -18.71 -0.85 20.05
N PHE A 110 -18.02 -1.26 18.99
CA PHE A 110 -18.58 -1.72 17.71
C PHE A 110 -17.84 -2.95 17.22
N PRO A 111 -18.47 -3.83 16.41
CA PRO A 111 -17.77 -4.92 15.74
C PRO A 111 -16.61 -4.38 14.89
N LEU A 112 -15.42 -4.97 14.99
CA LEU A 112 -14.25 -4.51 14.23
C LEU A 112 -14.43 -4.59 12.71
N SER A 113 -15.38 -5.41 12.24
CA SER A 113 -15.76 -5.48 10.82
C SER A 113 -16.51 -4.26 10.30
N GLU A 114 -17.12 -3.47 11.20
CA GLU A 114 -17.92 -2.28 10.86
C GLU A 114 -17.15 -0.97 11.05
N VAL A 115 -15.92 -1.04 11.57
CA VAL A 115 -15.09 0.12 11.85
C VAL A 115 -13.77 0.07 11.08
N VAL A 116 -13.25 1.25 10.79
CA VAL A 116 -11.84 1.44 10.52
C VAL A 116 -11.18 1.81 11.82
N TRP A 117 -10.12 1.12 12.19
CA TRP A 117 -9.39 1.37 13.42
C TRP A 117 -7.89 1.34 13.20
N ASP A 118 -7.19 2.06 14.05
CA ASP A 118 -5.74 2.13 14.05
C ASP A 118 -5.24 2.31 15.49
N TYR A 119 -3.95 2.12 15.71
CA TYR A 119 -3.35 2.28 17.01
C TYR A 119 -1.96 2.92 16.93
N GLN A 120 -1.59 3.60 17.99
CA GLN A 120 -0.26 4.16 18.19
C GLN A 120 0.31 3.69 19.51
N ILE A 121 1.53 3.16 19.49
CA ILE A 121 2.31 2.92 20.70
C ILE A 121 2.97 4.24 21.08
N LEU A 122 2.60 4.76 22.25
CA LEU A 122 3.05 6.08 22.72
C LEU A 122 4.34 6.01 23.54
N GLY A 123 4.63 4.85 24.14
CA GLY A 123 5.82 4.66 24.98
C GLY A 123 5.69 3.45 25.89
N SER A 124 6.66 3.33 26.81
CA SER A 124 6.64 2.34 27.88
C SER A 124 6.41 3.04 29.22
N ALA A 125 5.44 2.55 29.99
CA ALA A 125 5.25 2.96 31.38
C ALA A 125 6.30 2.33 32.31
N ALA A 126 6.33 2.78 33.57
CA ALA A 126 7.14 2.16 34.59
C ALA A 126 6.78 0.66 34.74
N GLY A 127 7.77 -0.24 34.65
CA GLY A 127 7.55 -1.69 34.68
C GLY A 127 7.52 -2.36 33.29
N GLY A 128 7.76 -1.62 32.20
CA GLY A 128 7.80 -2.16 30.83
C GLY A 128 6.45 -2.35 30.17
N GLU A 129 5.36 -1.87 30.79
CA GLU A 129 4.03 -1.83 30.18
C GLU A 129 4.04 -0.89 28.98
N LEU A 130 3.40 -1.31 27.86
CA LEU A 130 3.25 -0.47 26.69
C LEU A 130 1.96 0.37 26.80
N GLU A 131 2.09 1.67 26.59
CA GLU A 131 0.95 2.57 26.48
C GLU A 131 0.52 2.69 25.03
N VAL A 132 -0.72 2.29 24.74
CA VAL A 132 -1.28 2.24 23.39
C VAL A 132 -2.54 3.11 23.32
N LEU A 133 -2.57 4.00 22.32
CA LEU A 133 -3.77 4.72 21.93
C LEU A 133 -4.48 3.92 20.84
N LEU A 134 -5.69 3.46 21.14
CA LEU A 134 -6.60 2.85 20.16
C LEU A 134 -7.56 3.92 19.65
N VAL A 135 -7.74 3.98 18.34
CA VAL A 135 -8.71 4.88 17.69
C VAL A 135 -9.55 4.08 16.69
N ALA A 136 -10.85 4.31 16.69
CA ALA A 136 -11.79 3.68 15.79
C ALA A 136 -12.87 4.66 15.31
N ILE A 137 -13.33 4.45 14.09
CA ILE A 137 -14.43 5.21 13.47
C ILE A 137 -15.27 4.26 12.61
N LYS A 138 -16.58 4.48 12.54
CA LYS A 138 -17.44 3.67 11.68
C LYS A 138 -17.05 3.79 10.22
N SER A 139 -17.00 2.65 9.50
CA SER A 139 -16.57 2.57 8.10
C SER A 139 -17.40 3.46 7.18
N ASN A 140 -18.71 3.53 7.40
CA ASN A 140 -19.61 4.36 6.60
C ASN A 140 -19.28 5.88 6.69
N VAL A 141 -18.79 6.36 7.86
CA VAL A 141 -18.37 7.75 8.02
C VAL A 141 -17.14 8.03 7.17
N VAL A 142 -16.14 7.15 7.24
CA VAL A 142 -14.92 7.29 6.43
C VAL A 142 -15.24 7.23 4.93
N GLU A 143 -16.11 6.31 4.52
CA GLU A 143 -16.57 6.21 3.14
C GLU A 143 -17.28 7.48 2.67
N GLY A 144 -18.07 8.14 3.56
CA GLY A 144 -18.66 9.44 3.29
C GLY A 144 -17.61 10.52 3.02
N LEU A 145 -16.54 10.57 3.84
CA LEU A 145 -15.43 11.51 3.63
C LEU A 145 -14.71 11.25 2.29
N PHE A 146 -14.56 9.98 1.91
CA PHE A 146 -14.01 9.61 0.59
C PHE A 146 -14.87 10.10 -0.55
N ARG A 147 -16.19 9.87 -0.48
CA ARG A 147 -17.14 10.35 -1.52
C ARG A 147 -17.09 11.85 -1.67
N VAL A 148 -17.07 12.59 -0.55
CA VAL A 148 -16.95 14.06 -0.57
C VAL A 148 -15.65 14.50 -1.25
N ALA A 149 -14.52 13.92 -0.88
CA ALA A 149 -13.24 14.26 -1.49
C ALA A 149 -13.22 13.93 -2.99
N GLU A 150 -13.73 12.77 -3.41
CA GLU A 150 -13.79 12.35 -4.81
C GLU A 150 -14.70 13.25 -5.65
N GLN A 151 -15.90 13.59 -5.15
CA GLN A 151 -16.82 14.49 -5.81
C GLN A 151 -16.31 15.93 -5.90
N ALA A 152 -15.44 16.33 -4.94
CA ALA A 152 -14.69 17.58 -5.01
C ALA A 152 -13.44 17.49 -5.91
N LYS A 153 -13.21 16.37 -6.60
CA LYS A 153 -12.05 16.08 -7.46
C LYS A 153 -10.70 16.17 -6.71
N LEU A 154 -10.71 15.83 -5.43
CA LEU A 154 -9.54 15.75 -4.59
C LEU A 154 -9.08 14.30 -4.40
N LYS A 155 -7.77 14.10 -4.32
CA LYS A 155 -7.17 12.80 -4.01
C LYS A 155 -6.89 12.73 -2.51
N LEU A 156 -7.71 11.99 -1.79
CA LEU A 156 -7.52 11.77 -0.36
C LEU A 156 -6.27 10.91 -0.10
N ASN A 157 -5.31 11.41 0.67
CA ASN A 157 -4.08 10.70 0.99
C ASN A 157 -4.10 10.08 2.39
N LEU A 158 -4.64 10.81 3.35
CA LEU A 158 -4.62 10.44 4.76
C LEU A 158 -5.95 10.84 5.40
N CYS A 159 -6.46 10.01 6.29
CA CYS A 159 -7.56 10.34 7.19
C CYS A 159 -7.06 10.18 8.63
N ASP A 160 -6.92 11.28 9.36
CA ASP A 160 -6.47 11.33 10.75
C ASP A 160 -7.65 11.61 11.69
N ALA A 161 -7.43 11.51 12.98
CA ALA A 161 -8.39 11.88 14.02
C ALA A 161 -8.08 13.28 14.60
N SER A 162 -9.12 14.07 14.91
CA SER A 162 -8.96 15.43 15.46
C SER A 162 -8.02 15.49 16.68
N PRO A 163 -8.13 14.64 17.71
CA PRO A 163 -7.19 14.69 18.82
C PRO A 163 -5.73 14.39 18.45
N ALA A 164 -5.50 13.51 17.47
CA ALA A 164 -4.15 13.19 16.99
C ALA A 164 -3.54 14.36 16.20
N ALA A 165 -4.32 14.98 15.33
CA ALA A 165 -3.91 16.18 14.61
C ALA A 165 -3.58 17.34 15.57
N LEU A 166 -4.43 17.59 16.56
CA LEU A 166 -4.17 18.62 17.60
C LEU A 166 -2.91 18.32 18.41
N CYS A 167 -2.68 17.04 18.75
CA CYS A 167 -1.46 16.62 19.43
C CYS A 167 -0.21 16.99 18.64
N ASN A 168 -0.22 16.66 17.35
CA ASN A 168 0.92 16.95 16.44
C ASN A 168 1.14 18.46 16.31
N ALA A 169 0.07 19.23 16.12
CA ALA A 169 0.16 20.70 16.05
C ALA A 169 0.72 21.31 17.34
N PHE A 170 0.27 20.83 18.51
CA PHE A 170 0.74 21.34 19.79
C PHE A 170 2.22 21.00 20.03
N ARG A 171 2.62 19.76 19.83
CA ARG A 171 4.01 19.33 20.00
C ARG A 171 4.98 20.05 19.06
N TYR A 172 4.58 20.30 17.83
CA TYR A 172 5.40 21.06 16.89
C TYR A 172 5.64 22.50 17.33
N ASN A 173 4.63 23.16 17.89
CA ASN A 173 4.68 24.57 18.22
C ASN A 173 5.12 24.85 19.68
N TYR A 174 4.93 23.90 20.59
CA TYR A 174 5.13 24.08 22.05
C TYR A 174 5.82 22.86 22.69
N GLY A 175 6.56 22.07 21.90
CA GLY A 175 7.24 20.87 22.39
C GLY A 175 8.33 21.12 23.42
N GLU A 176 8.83 22.35 23.51
CA GLU A 176 9.85 22.79 24.49
C GLU A 176 9.31 23.03 25.90
N LEU A 177 7.97 23.11 26.07
CA LEU A 177 7.39 23.39 27.37
C LEU A 177 7.64 22.25 28.36
N GLU A 178 8.17 22.61 29.52
CA GLU A 178 8.36 21.71 30.63
C GLU A 178 7.12 21.61 31.52
N GLY A 179 6.99 20.49 32.23
CA GLY A 179 5.88 20.19 33.12
C GLY A 179 4.63 19.71 32.36
N CYS A 180 3.56 19.49 33.14
CA CYS A 180 2.30 19.04 32.55
C CYS A 180 1.49 20.24 31.99
N THR A 181 1.22 20.21 30.70
CA THR A 181 0.46 21.23 29.98
C THR A 181 -0.83 20.64 29.46
N MET A 182 -1.94 21.36 29.57
CA MET A 182 -3.23 21.02 28.99
C MET A 182 -3.50 21.83 27.72
N LEU A 183 -4.16 21.21 26.75
CA LEU A 183 -4.82 21.88 25.62
C LEU A 183 -6.30 21.49 25.65
N LEU A 184 -7.20 22.48 25.78
CA LEU A 184 -8.64 22.30 25.68
C LEU A 184 -9.13 22.93 24.37
N ASP A 185 -9.53 22.07 23.44
CA ASP A 185 -10.18 22.46 22.20
C ASP A 185 -11.70 22.42 22.39
N ILE A 186 -12.36 23.58 22.30
CA ILE A 186 -13.83 23.70 22.49
C ILE A 186 -14.48 23.81 21.11
N GLY A 187 -14.89 22.64 20.56
CA GLY A 187 -15.57 22.55 19.27
C GLY A 187 -17.08 22.76 19.36
N ALA A 188 -17.75 22.66 18.22
CA ALA A 188 -19.19 22.85 18.12
C ALA A 188 -20.00 21.69 18.75
N LYS A 189 -19.59 20.43 18.58
CA LYS A 189 -20.32 19.25 19.07
C LYS A 189 -19.58 18.50 20.18
N THR A 190 -18.25 18.55 20.17
CA THR A 190 -17.38 17.94 21.18
C THR A 190 -16.28 18.88 21.59
N SER A 191 -15.71 18.65 22.79
CA SER A 191 -14.48 19.29 23.24
C SER A 191 -13.40 18.20 23.42
N ASN A 192 -12.16 18.51 23.04
CA ASN A 192 -11.03 17.62 23.22
C ASN A 192 -10.10 18.18 24.31
N LEU A 193 -9.78 17.37 25.28
CA LEU A 193 -8.81 17.71 26.31
C LEU A 193 -7.58 16.83 26.16
N LEU A 194 -6.44 17.48 25.90
CA LEU A 194 -5.15 16.83 25.74
C LEU A 194 -4.20 17.23 26.89
N PHE A 195 -3.37 16.29 27.32
CA PHE A 195 -2.31 16.50 28.30
C PHE A 195 -0.97 16.18 27.65
N PHE A 196 -0.01 17.04 27.89
CA PHE A 196 1.35 16.91 27.39
C PHE A 196 2.35 16.94 28.56
N GLU A 197 3.14 15.91 28.69
CA GLU A 197 4.15 15.80 29.74
C GLU A 197 5.36 15.06 29.16
N LYS A 198 6.48 15.74 28.89
CA LYS A 198 7.66 15.22 28.18
C LYS A 198 7.24 14.47 26.91
N GLU A 199 7.47 13.16 26.88
CA GLU A 199 7.09 12.29 25.77
C GLU A 199 5.67 11.72 25.88
N LYS A 200 5.02 11.88 27.05
CA LYS A 200 3.67 11.37 27.28
C LYS A 200 2.62 12.30 26.68
N VAL A 201 1.63 11.69 26.07
CA VAL A 201 0.41 12.35 25.60
C VAL A 201 -0.79 11.56 26.09
N PHE A 202 -1.77 12.26 26.62
CA PHE A 202 -3.06 11.68 26.94
C PHE A 202 -4.14 12.57 26.35
N SER A 203 -5.18 12.00 25.78
CA SER A 203 -6.32 12.75 25.25
C SER A 203 -7.65 12.13 25.66
N ARG A 204 -8.65 12.97 25.85
CA ARG A 204 -10.03 12.57 26.07
C ARG A 204 -10.97 13.48 25.30
N SER A 205 -11.81 12.88 24.46
CA SER A 205 -12.93 13.58 23.84
C SER A 205 -14.13 13.63 24.82
N ILE A 206 -14.68 14.81 24.99
CA ILE A 206 -15.83 15.09 25.84
C ILE A 206 -17.01 15.42 24.93
N ASN A 207 -18.10 14.66 25.03
CA ASN A 207 -19.32 14.86 24.24
C ASN A 207 -20.12 16.11 24.73
N LEU A 208 -19.45 17.24 24.72
CA LEU A 208 -20.01 18.53 25.08
C LEU A 208 -19.38 19.60 24.19
N GLY A 209 -20.16 20.29 23.38
CA GLY A 209 -19.72 21.33 22.47
C GLY A 209 -20.64 22.53 22.43
N ALA A 210 -20.17 23.64 21.88
CA ALA A 210 -20.81 24.95 21.95
C ALA A 210 -22.16 25.06 21.22
N ASN A 211 -22.50 24.10 20.35
CA ASN A 211 -23.86 24.02 19.79
C ASN A 211 -24.93 23.81 20.87
N THR A 212 -24.56 23.30 22.05
CA THR A 212 -25.46 23.24 23.22
C THR A 212 -25.88 24.64 23.67
N ILE A 213 -24.92 25.59 23.68
CA ILE A 213 -25.22 27.00 24.01
C ILE A 213 -26.23 27.57 23.00
N THR A 214 -25.95 27.36 21.71
CA THR A 214 -26.81 27.86 20.63
C THR A 214 -28.20 27.26 20.68
N GLN A 215 -28.31 25.95 20.92
CA GLN A 215 -29.59 25.25 20.99
C GLN A 215 -30.41 25.68 22.20
N ASP A 216 -29.76 25.77 23.38
CA ASP A 216 -30.43 26.19 24.62
C ASP A 216 -30.94 27.65 24.49
N PHE A 217 -30.11 28.52 23.89
CA PHE A 217 -30.51 29.91 23.63
C PHE A 217 -31.61 30.02 22.57
N ALA A 218 -31.52 29.28 21.47
CA ALA A 218 -32.55 29.22 20.44
C ALA A 218 -33.93 28.81 21.01
N ASN A 219 -33.91 27.81 21.92
CA ASN A 219 -35.13 27.35 22.61
C ASN A 219 -35.70 28.41 23.56
N GLU A 220 -34.84 29.09 24.37
CA GLU A 220 -35.24 30.09 25.32
C GLU A 220 -35.78 31.36 24.62
N ALA A 221 -35.08 31.83 23.60
CA ALA A 221 -35.44 33.03 22.83
C ALA A 221 -36.44 32.75 21.70
N LYS A 222 -36.83 31.48 21.45
CA LYS A 222 -37.72 31.05 20.37
C LYS A 222 -37.21 31.46 18.96
N LEU A 223 -35.90 31.37 18.76
CA LEU A 223 -35.22 31.70 17.52
C LEU A 223 -34.89 30.43 16.75
N LYS A 224 -34.56 30.60 15.44
CA LYS A 224 -33.94 29.55 14.68
C LYS A 224 -32.49 29.39 15.14
N PHE A 225 -31.95 28.17 14.98
CA PHE A 225 -30.57 27.86 15.39
C PHE A 225 -29.54 28.81 14.75
N ASP A 226 -29.63 29.07 13.45
CA ASP A 226 -28.67 29.92 12.75
C ASP A 226 -28.75 31.38 13.19
N GLU A 227 -29.95 31.91 13.53
CA GLU A 227 -30.12 33.23 14.10
C GLU A 227 -29.52 33.31 15.52
N ALA A 228 -29.77 32.29 16.33
CA ALA A 228 -29.19 32.16 17.66
C ALA A 228 -27.65 32.07 17.63
N GLU A 229 -27.10 31.35 16.64
CA GLU A 229 -25.66 31.23 16.43
C GLU A 229 -25.03 32.60 16.10
N LEU A 230 -25.67 33.39 15.21
CA LEU A 230 -25.17 34.71 14.85
C LEU A 230 -25.14 35.64 16.08
N ILE A 231 -26.20 35.63 16.88
CA ILE A 231 -26.26 36.45 18.11
C ILE A 231 -25.21 35.95 19.12
N LYS A 232 -25.07 34.63 19.31
CA LYS A 232 -24.06 34.06 20.20
C LYS A 232 -22.66 34.52 19.82
N VAL A 233 -22.33 34.49 18.52
CA VAL A 233 -21.00 34.89 18.03
C VAL A 233 -20.76 36.39 18.17
N ALA A 234 -21.78 37.21 17.92
CA ALA A 234 -21.69 38.67 17.96
C ALA A 234 -21.70 39.24 19.37
N GLU A 235 -22.56 38.71 20.25
CA GLU A 235 -22.89 39.34 21.54
C GLU A 235 -22.61 38.42 22.75
N GLY A 236 -22.35 37.12 22.51
CA GLY A 236 -22.20 36.15 23.59
C GLY A 236 -20.92 36.34 24.40
N PHE A 237 -21.00 36.12 25.70
CA PHE A 237 -19.84 36.04 26.59
C PHE A 237 -20.12 35.06 27.75
N VAL A 238 -19.09 34.67 28.48
CA VAL A 238 -19.22 33.80 29.64
C VAL A 238 -19.40 34.69 30.89
N SER A 239 -20.57 34.67 31.49
CA SER A 239 -20.77 35.40 32.75
C SER A 239 -19.91 34.81 33.87
N LEU A 240 -19.08 35.62 34.51
CA LEU A 240 -18.23 35.19 35.63
C LEU A 240 -19.03 35.07 36.96
N GLY A 241 -20.24 35.69 37.04
CA GLY A 241 -21.07 35.72 38.22
C GLY A 241 -20.60 36.72 39.28
N GLY A 242 -21.28 36.83 40.38
CA GLY A 242 -20.96 37.81 41.43
C GLY A 242 -21.52 39.18 41.15
N ALA A 243 -20.72 40.24 41.34
CA ALA A 243 -21.14 41.65 41.25
C ALA A 243 -21.18 42.19 39.79
N TYR A 244 -21.12 41.32 38.76
CA TYR A 244 -21.29 41.79 37.38
C TYR A 244 -22.74 42.18 37.12
N GLU A 245 -22.94 43.41 36.66
CA GLU A 245 -24.25 43.90 36.24
C GLU A 245 -24.77 43.02 35.07
N GLU A 246 -26.04 42.62 35.15
CA GLU A 246 -26.68 41.94 34.05
C GLU A 246 -26.74 42.89 32.84
N PRO A 247 -26.43 42.39 31.62
CA PRO A 247 -26.54 43.20 30.42
C PRO A 247 -27.96 43.74 30.24
N GLU A 248 -28.08 44.97 29.75
CA GLU A 248 -29.38 45.56 29.44
C GLU A 248 -30.08 44.81 28.27
N ASN A 249 -29.32 44.26 27.38
CA ASN A 249 -29.85 43.44 26.28
C ASN A 249 -30.25 42.04 26.78
N PRO A 250 -31.58 41.69 26.75
CA PRO A 250 -32.08 40.42 27.28
C PRO A 250 -31.48 39.18 26.56
N ASN A 251 -31.17 39.27 25.25
CA ASN A 251 -30.52 38.17 24.51
C ASN A 251 -29.09 37.96 25.02
N GLN A 252 -28.37 39.03 25.26
CA GLN A 252 -27.01 38.99 25.78
C GLN A 252 -26.98 38.43 27.21
N ALA A 253 -27.95 38.81 28.06
CA ALA A 253 -28.11 38.30 29.42
C ALA A 253 -28.42 36.79 29.41
N ALA A 254 -29.35 36.36 28.56
CA ALA A 254 -29.69 34.92 28.39
C ALA A 254 -28.51 34.11 27.92
N ILE A 255 -27.81 34.53 26.83
CA ILE A 255 -26.64 33.82 26.28
C ILE A 255 -25.53 33.72 27.33
N SER A 256 -25.19 34.79 28.02
CA SER A 256 -24.11 34.82 29.01
C SER A 256 -24.34 33.84 30.15
N LYS A 257 -25.59 33.73 30.60
CA LYS A 257 -26.01 32.78 31.64
C LYS A 257 -25.93 31.33 31.13
N ILE A 258 -26.44 31.05 29.92
CA ILE A 258 -26.36 29.72 29.28
C ILE A 258 -24.91 29.32 29.03
N ALA A 259 -24.07 30.24 28.51
CA ALA A 259 -22.64 30.03 28.31
C ALA A 259 -21.93 29.66 29.61
N ARG A 260 -22.21 30.36 30.71
CA ARG A 260 -21.69 30.02 32.04
C ARG A 260 -22.10 28.62 32.49
N GLN A 261 -23.35 28.22 32.28
CA GLN A 261 -23.84 26.89 32.64
C GLN A 261 -23.10 25.80 31.82
N PHE A 262 -22.93 26.05 30.53
CA PHE A 262 -22.17 25.19 29.64
C PHE A 262 -20.71 25.07 30.11
N MET A 263 -20.02 26.18 30.34
CA MET A 263 -18.61 26.18 30.77
C MET A 263 -18.45 25.52 32.14
N THR A 264 -19.45 25.64 33.03
CA THR A 264 -19.46 24.94 34.33
C THR A 264 -19.56 23.43 34.15
N LYS A 265 -20.46 22.95 33.26
CA LYS A 265 -20.54 21.52 32.91
C LYS A 265 -19.22 21.01 32.29
N LEU A 266 -18.65 21.79 31.38
CA LEU A 266 -17.37 21.45 30.76
C LEU A 266 -16.24 21.40 31.79
N HIS A 267 -16.14 22.38 32.67
CA HIS A 267 -15.15 22.41 33.76
C HIS A 267 -15.24 21.16 34.66
N ILE A 268 -16.46 20.70 35.00
CA ILE A 268 -16.62 19.45 35.76
C ILE A 268 -16.01 18.28 35.06
N GLN A 269 -16.23 18.13 33.71
CA GLN A 269 -15.64 17.07 32.90
C GLN A 269 -14.12 17.19 32.79
N VAL A 270 -13.62 18.44 32.68
CA VAL A 270 -12.16 18.71 32.69
C VAL A 270 -11.55 18.26 34.02
N ASN A 271 -12.14 18.65 35.15
CA ASN A 271 -11.67 18.24 36.49
C ASN A 271 -11.70 16.71 36.68
N GLN A 272 -12.78 16.06 36.29
CA GLN A 272 -12.86 14.58 36.31
C GLN A 272 -11.74 13.95 35.49
N THR A 273 -11.42 14.53 34.34
CA THR A 273 -10.35 14.05 33.47
C THR A 273 -8.96 14.30 34.10
N ILE A 274 -8.75 15.44 34.74
CA ILE A 274 -7.51 15.71 35.48
C ILE A 274 -7.31 14.69 36.59
N GLN A 275 -8.37 14.39 37.38
CA GLN A 275 -8.28 13.39 38.44
C GLN A 275 -7.98 11.97 37.88
N PHE A 276 -8.62 11.62 36.77
CA PHE A 276 -8.35 10.35 36.08
C PHE A 276 -6.90 10.30 35.57
N TYR A 277 -6.42 11.35 34.93
CA TYR A 277 -5.04 11.43 34.41
C TYR A 277 -4.02 11.26 35.54
N ARG A 278 -4.22 11.95 36.65
CA ARG A 278 -3.32 11.86 37.83
C ARG A 278 -3.40 10.49 38.52
N GLY A 279 -4.61 9.99 38.76
CA GLY A 279 -4.81 8.79 39.55
C GLY A 279 -4.60 7.48 38.77
N GLN A 280 -5.01 7.42 37.50
CA GLN A 280 -4.99 6.19 36.72
C GLN A 280 -3.85 6.15 35.69
N GLN A 281 -3.45 7.31 35.16
CA GLN A 281 -2.39 7.38 34.15
C GLN A 281 -1.03 7.75 34.75
N GLY A 282 -0.97 8.08 36.06
CA GLY A 282 0.26 8.46 36.73
C GLY A 282 0.85 9.78 36.23
N GLY A 283 0.00 10.67 35.71
CA GLY A 283 0.42 11.98 35.22
C GLY A 283 0.59 13.01 36.33
N ALA A 284 1.38 14.07 36.06
CA ALA A 284 1.57 15.18 36.98
C ALA A 284 0.36 16.12 36.99
N ALA A 285 0.30 16.99 38.01
CA ALA A 285 -0.72 18.06 38.07
C ALA A 285 -0.46 19.06 36.92
N PRO A 286 -1.50 19.46 36.18
CA PRO A 286 -1.37 20.47 35.13
C PRO A 286 -0.90 21.82 35.70
N GLN A 287 0.03 22.46 35.02
CA GLN A 287 0.60 23.74 35.39
C GLN A 287 0.07 24.91 34.56
N ARG A 288 -0.49 24.63 33.39
CA ARG A 288 -1.04 25.63 32.47
C ARG A 288 -2.08 25.02 31.55
N LEU A 289 -2.95 25.85 30.99
CA LEU A 289 -3.97 25.48 30.03
C LEU A 289 -3.86 26.34 28.78
N PHE A 290 -3.87 25.71 27.62
CA PHE A 290 -4.09 26.37 26.34
C PHE A 290 -5.53 26.14 25.88
N LEU A 291 -6.14 27.19 25.32
CA LEU A 291 -7.47 27.13 24.73
C LEU A 291 -7.40 27.13 23.21
N SER A 292 -8.18 26.28 22.58
CA SER A 292 -8.34 26.13 21.14
C SER A 292 -9.81 25.92 20.78
N GLY A 293 -10.12 25.95 19.47
CA GLY A 293 -11.47 25.76 18.96
C GLY A 293 -12.31 27.04 18.92
N GLY A 294 -13.31 27.06 18.04
CA GLY A 294 -14.09 28.26 17.75
C GLY A 294 -14.82 28.86 18.94
N ALA A 295 -15.23 28.02 19.88
CA ALA A 295 -15.97 28.51 21.07
C ALA A 295 -15.04 29.01 22.18
N SER A 296 -13.74 28.76 22.11
CA SER A 296 -12.79 29.26 23.11
C SER A 296 -12.65 30.78 23.12
N LEU A 297 -12.96 31.41 21.97
CA LEU A 297 -12.92 32.89 21.84
C LEU A 297 -14.07 33.63 22.46
N MET A 298 -15.11 32.92 22.94
CA MET A 298 -16.19 33.60 23.66
C MET A 298 -15.59 34.41 24.80
N PRO A 299 -15.86 35.71 24.90
CA PRO A 299 -15.28 36.57 25.92
C PRO A 299 -15.39 35.98 27.33
N TYR A 300 -14.36 36.19 28.14
CA TYR A 300 -14.20 35.70 29.51
C TYR A 300 -14.00 34.15 29.65
N THR A 301 -13.96 33.38 28.58
CA THR A 301 -13.69 31.94 28.67
C THR A 301 -12.33 31.65 29.33
N ALA A 302 -11.28 32.35 28.93
CA ALA A 302 -9.95 32.18 29.52
C ALA A 302 -9.94 32.52 31.02
N GLN A 303 -10.57 33.62 31.37
CA GLN A 303 -10.69 34.05 32.79
C GLN A 303 -11.49 33.02 33.59
N PHE A 304 -12.61 32.53 33.09
CA PHE A 304 -13.40 31.49 33.74
C PHE A 304 -12.57 30.24 34.06
N PHE A 305 -11.82 29.73 33.13
CA PHE A 305 -10.99 28.53 33.36
C PHE A 305 -9.79 28.83 34.26
N ALA A 306 -9.19 30.02 34.17
CA ALA A 306 -8.10 30.43 35.06
C ALA A 306 -8.54 30.45 36.51
N GLU A 307 -9.72 31.04 36.80
CA GLU A 307 -10.30 31.08 38.14
C GLU A 307 -10.70 29.68 38.64
N LYS A 308 -11.29 28.85 37.78
CA LYS A 308 -11.80 27.53 38.15
C LYS A 308 -10.73 26.46 38.32
N LEU A 309 -9.68 26.52 37.57
CA LEU A 309 -8.57 25.51 37.57
C LEU A 309 -7.35 26.01 38.38
N ASN A 310 -7.30 27.31 38.69
CA ASN A 310 -6.16 27.96 39.34
C ASN A 310 -4.82 27.72 38.64
N VAL A 311 -4.82 27.83 37.28
CA VAL A 311 -3.66 27.76 36.44
C VAL A 311 -3.68 28.89 35.41
N PRO A 312 -2.51 29.35 34.91
CA PRO A 312 -2.47 30.30 33.80
C PRO A 312 -3.13 29.70 32.55
N VAL A 313 -3.90 30.53 31.84
CA VAL A 313 -4.64 30.16 30.63
C VAL A 313 -4.21 31.07 29.50
N GLU A 314 -3.80 30.46 28.38
CA GLU A 314 -3.37 31.12 27.16
C GLU A 314 -4.16 30.58 25.96
N TYR A 315 -4.14 31.31 24.82
CA TYR A 315 -4.69 30.80 23.57
C TYR A 315 -3.63 30.09 22.78
N PHE A 316 -3.99 28.93 22.21
CA PHE A 316 -3.13 28.13 21.37
C PHE A 316 -2.95 28.80 20.00
N ASN A 317 -1.70 29.09 19.63
CA ASN A 317 -1.34 29.54 18.30
C ASN A 317 -0.68 28.38 17.52
N PRO A 318 -1.39 27.72 16.60
CA PRO A 318 -0.86 26.58 15.84
C PRO A 318 0.16 26.99 14.76
N PHE A 319 0.33 28.29 14.50
CA PHE A 319 1.24 28.80 13.47
C PHE A 319 2.56 29.36 14.03
N ARG A 320 2.86 29.16 15.31
CA ARG A 320 4.04 29.71 15.97
C ARG A 320 5.35 29.36 15.23
N ASN A 321 5.48 28.12 14.78
CA ASN A 321 6.64 27.58 14.05
C ASN A 321 6.34 27.31 12.57
N VAL A 322 5.20 27.74 12.03
CA VAL A 322 4.80 27.59 10.64
C VAL A 322 5.11 28.89 9.89
N GLN A 323 5.73 28.76 8.72
CA GLN A 323 5.92 29.92 7.84
C GLN A 323 4.59 30.34 7.22
N ILE A 324 4.36 31.65 7.19
CA ILE A 324 3.17 32.23 6.56
C ILE A 324 3.58 32.89 5.25
N ASP A 325 2.86 32.55 4.18
CA ASP A 325 3.08 33.19 2.89
C ASP A 325 2.79 34.70 2.97
N PRO A 326 3.65 35.56 2.39
CA PRO A 326 3.44 37.01 2.42
C PRO A 326 2.13 37.49 1.82
N SER A 327 1.45 36.71 1.01
CA SER A 327 0.13 37.03 0.43
C SER A 327 -1.02 36.92 1.44
N ILE A 328 -0.79 36.29 2.60
CA ILE A 328 -1.81 36.05 3.62
C ILE A 328 -1.88 37.26 4.56
N SER A 329 -3.10 37.77 4.80
CA SER A 329 -3.35 38.77 5.83
C SER A 329 -3.15 38.17 7.22
N LEU A 330 -2.11 38.63 7.91
CA LEU A 330 -1.82 38.18 9.28
C LEU A 330 -2.96 38.54 10.25
N GLU A 331 -3.66 39.66 9.99
CA GLU A 331 -4.81 40.08 10.81
C GLU A 331 -6.00 39.11 10.67
N GLU A 332 -6.31 38.72 9.41
CA GLU A 332 -7.37 37.71 9.17
C GLU A 332 -7.00 36.36 9.79
N LEU A 333 -5.74 35.93 9.60
CA LEU A 333 -5.28 34.68 10.19
C LEU A 333 -5.32 34.70 11.71
N ALA A 334 -4.90 35.77 12.36
CA ALA A 334 -4.89 35.90 13.82
C ALA A 334 -6.29 35.76 14.43
N ARG A 335 -7.34 36.27 13.75
CA ARG A 335 -8.72 36.15 14.20
C ARG A 335 -9.23 34.70 14.23
N VAL A 336 -8.66 33.78 13.41
CA VAL A 336 -9.15 32.39 13.27
C VAL A 336 -8.10 31.33 13.59
N ALA A 337 -6.87 31.73 13.88
CA ALA A 337 -5.73 30.83 14.09
C ALA A 337 -6.05 29.72 15.12
N HIS A 338 -6.69 30.08 16.24
CA HIS A 338 -7.08 29.18 17.31
C HIS A 338 -8.00 28.03 16.86
N ALA A 339 -8.70 28.18 15.74
CA ALA A 339 -9.59 27.16 15.17
C ALA A 339 -8.89 26.27 14.12
N LEU A 340 -7.63 26.54 13.76
CA LEU A 340 -6.91 25.87 12.69
C LEU A 340 -5.88 24.83 13.19
N GLY A 341 -5.96 24.42 14.45
CA GLY A 341 -5.03 23.47 15.05
C GLY A 341 -4.98 22.14 14.31
N GLU A 342 -6.14 21.57 13.98
CA GLU A 342 -6.24 20.29 13.26
C GLU A 342 -5.63 20.36 11.86
N VAL A 343 -5.89 21.45 11.11
CA VAL A 343 -5.36 21.56 9.73
C VAL A 343 -3.85 21.71 9.72
N VAL A 344 -3.27 22.38 10.72
CA VAL A 344 -1.81 22.45 10.89
C VAL A 344 -1.25 21.06 11.25
N GLY A 345 -1.86 20.36 12.19
CA GLY A 345 -1.45 19.00 12.56
C GLY A 345 -1.50 18.02 11.41
N LEU A 346 -2.51 18.11 10.54
CA LEU A 346 -2.59 17.35 9.30
C LEU A 346 -1.47 17.72 8.31
N GLY A 347 -1.08 18.99 8.28
CA GLY A 347 0.02 19.48 7.45
C GLY A 347 1.37 18.86 7.82
N LEU A 348 1.60 18.70 9.11
CA LEU A 348 2.82 18.11 9.66
C LEU A 348 3.02 16.64 9.27
N ARG A 349 1.95 15.91 8.98
CA ARG A 349 1.99 14.50 8.56
C ARG A 349 2.77 14.26 7.26
N ASN A 350 3.05 15.29 6.49
CA ASN A 350 3.84 15.21 5.27
C ASN A 350 5.32 15.62 5.46
N LEU A 351 5.70 16.08 6.66
CA LEU A 351 7.04 16.60 6.92
C LEU A 351 7.97 15.60 7.57
N ALA A 352 7.54 15.01 8.68
CA ALA A 352 8.41 14.22 9.54
C ALA A 352 7.59 13.25 10.41
N HIS A 353 8.27 12.43 11.20
CA HIS A 353 7.65 11.61 12.22
C HIS A 353 6.91 12.48 13.23
N CYS A 354 5.61 12.30 13.31
CA CYS A 354 4.76 12.95 14.28
C CYS A 354 4.66 12.12 15.57
N PRO A 355 4.45 12.75 16.73
CA PRO A 355 4.21 12.02 18.00
C PRO A 355 3.06 11.02 17.90
N VAL A 356 2.03 11.34 17.13
CA VAL A 356 0.88 10.47 16.89
C VAL A 356 0.64 10.34 15.39
N GLU A 357 0.80 9.13 14.86
CA GLU A 357 0.64 8.82 13.43
C GLU A 357 -0.53 7.85 13.22
N MET A 358 -1.74 8.40 13.19
CA MET A 358 -2.95 7.63 12.93
C MET A 358 -3.35 7.69 11.46
N ASN A 359 -3.90 6.61 10.94
CA ASN A 359 -4.44 6.58 9.58
C ASN A 359 -5.73 5.74 9.51
N LEU A 360 -6.84 6.42 9.59
CA LEU A 360 -8.19 5.84 9.54
C LEU A 360 -8.67 5.60 8.09
N MET A 361 -7.75 5.23 7.21
CA MET A 361 -8.10 4.82 5.85
C MET A 361 -8.40 3.31 5.80
N PRO A 362 -9.47 2.88 5.09
CA PRO A 362 -9.77 1.46 4.95
C PRO A 362 -8.59 0.68 4.39
N ALA A 363 -8.32 -0.51 4.95
CA ALA A 363 -7.22 -1.37 4.52
C ALA A 363 -7.30 -1.74 3.02
N SER A 364 -8.51 -1.87 2.48
CA SER A 364 -8.76 -2.07 1.05
C SER A 364 -8.18 -0.94 0.20
N THR A 365 -8.41 0.32 0.61
CA THR A 365 -7.91 1.52 -0.07
C THR A 365 -6.39 1.61 0.02
N LEU A 366 -5.82 1.31 1.18
CA LEU A 366 -4.36 1.29 1.38
C LEU A 366 -3.70 0.23 0.49
N ARG A 367 -4.26 -0.99 0.43
CA ARG A 367 -3.78 -2.07 -0.44
C ARG A 367 -3.87 -1.70 -1.91
N TRP A 368 -5.01 -1.12 -2.33
CA TRP A 368 -5.18 -0.68 -3.72
C TRP A 368 -4.19 0.41 -4.11
N ARG A 369 -3.89 1.35 -3.21
CA ARG A 369 -2.87 2.38 -3.43
C ARG A 369 -1.47 1.79 -3.54
N ALA A 370 -1.10 0.91 -2.61
CA ALA A 370 0.18 0.23 -2.66
C ALA A 370 0.36 -0.55 -3.98
N PHE A 371 -0.71 -1.19 -4.45
CA PHE A 371 -0.73 -1.85 -5.76
C PHE A 371 -0.63 -0.83 -6.92
N SER A 372 -1.39 0.26 -6.84
CA SER A 372 -1.38 1.30 -7.88
C SER A 372 -0.02 2.00 -8.03
N GLN A 373 0.72 2.19 -6.94
CA GLN A 373 2.08 2.71 -6.98
C GLN A 373 3.06 1.74 -7.67
N LYS A 374 2.78 0.44 -7.62
CA LYS A 374 3.59 -0.60 -8.27
C LYS A 374 3.23 -0.81 -9.75
N LYS A 375 2.08 -0.30 -10.23
CA LYS A 375 1.65 -0.43 -11.63
C LYS A 375 2.72 -0.05 -12.66
N PRO A 376 3.44 1.10 -12.55
CA PRO A 376 4.46 1.46 -13.53
C PRO A 376 5.60 0.44 -13.57
N TYR A 377 5.97 -0.15 -12.44
CA TYR A 377 6.99 -1.20 -12.39
C TYR A 377 6.51 -2.50 -13.04
N PHE A 378 5.25 -2.89 -12.82
CA PHE A 378 4.64 -4.03 -13.51
C PHE A 378 4.59 -3.81 -15.03
N MET A 379 4.18 -2.61 -15.47
CA MET A 379 4.18 -2.25 -16.88
C MET A 379 5.59 -2.31 -17.48
N ALA A 380 6.59 -1.77 -16.78
CA ALA A 380 7.99 -1.84 -17.18
C ALA A 380 8.50 -3.28 -17.27
N THR A 381 8.12 -4.14 -16.31
CA THR A 381 8.49 -5.57 -16.31
C THR A 381 7.85 -6.30 -17.49
N VAL A 382 6.58 -6.11 -17.76
CA VAL A 382 5.90 -6.71 -18.92
C VAL A 382 6.55 -6.23 -20.22
N PHE A 383 6.80 -4.93 -20.34
CA PHE A 383 7.46 -4.38 -21.52
C PHE A 383 8.88 -4.95 -21.71
N SER A 384 9.66 -5.07 -20.64
CA SER A 384 11.00 -5.67 -20.70
C SER A 384 10.97 -7.15 -21.10
N LEU A 385 9.98 -7.93 -20.61
CA LEU A 385 9.79 -9.33 -21.01
C LEU A 385 9.47 -9.45 -22.51
N VAL A 386 8.58 -8.60 -23.01
CA VAL A 386 8.27 -8.54 -24.46
C VAL A 386 9.52 -8.20 -25.24
N LEU A 387 10.31 -7.24 -24.80
CA LEU A 387 11.54 -6.81 -25.45
C LEU A 387 12.59 -7.93 -25.47
N VAL A 388 12.72 -8.68 -24.37
CA VAL A 388 13.58 -9.87 -24.30
C VAL A 388 13.10 -10.94 -25.27
N ALA A 389 11.80 -11.22 -25.35
CA ALA A 389 11.26 -12.19 -26.31
C ALA A 389 11.55 -11.77 -27.75
N PHE A 390 11.42 -10.50 -28.11
CA PHE A 390 11.80 -9.98 -29.41
C PHE A 390 13.31 -10.09 -29.67
N ALA A 391 14.14 -9.76 -28.68
CA ALA A 391 15.59 -9.87 -28.80
C ALA A 391 16.03 -11.32 -29.02
N VAL A 392 15.45 -12.25 -28.28
CA VAL A 392 15.70 -13.70 -28.46
C VAL A 392 15.22 -14.16 -29.83
N GLY A 393 14.01 -13.76 -30.25
CA GLY A 393 13.51 -14.04 -31.58
C GLY A 393 14.44 -13.52 -32.68
N PHE A 394 14.91 -12.30 -32.57
CA PHE A 394 15.84 -11.70 -33.50
C PHE A 394 17.20 -12.42 -33.53
N LEU A 395 17.72 -12.84 -32.37
CA LEU A 395 18.95 -13.64 -32.30
C LEU A 395 18.78 -14.99 -33.00
N PHE A 396 17.65 -15.68 -32.78
CA PHE A 396 17.37 -16.95 -33.48
C PHE A 396 17.19 -16.73 -34.96
N GLN A 397 16.57 -15.67 -35.41
CA GLN A 397 16.45 -15.32 -36.83
C GLN A 397 17.83 -15.10 -37.45
N LYS A 398 18.71 -14.34 -36.79
CA LYS A 398 20.09 -14.12 -37.25
C LYS A 398 20.92 -15.41 -37.29
N LEU A 399 20.74 -16.27 -36.30
CA LEU A 399 21.38 -17.57 -36.24
C LEU A 399 20.89 -18.48 -37.38
N ALA A 400 19.57 -18.49 -37.65
CA ALA A 400 18.97 -19.23 -38.76
C ALA A 400 19.52 -18.75 -40.12
N GLU A 401 19.53 -17.43 -40.38
CA GLU A 401 20.10 -16.83 -41.58
C GLU A 401 21.59 -17.22 -41.77
N SER A 402 22.36 -17.24 -40.65
CA SER A 402 23.76 -17.67 -40.70
C SER A 402 23.90 -19.15 -41.05
N LYS A 403 23.04 -20.00 -40.46
CA LYS A 403 23.04 -21.45 -40.76
C LYS A 403 22.55 -21.78 -42.18
N GLU A 404 21.56 -21.06 -42.70
CA GLU A 404 21.13 -21.16 -44.08
C GLU A 404 22.27 -20.84 -45.06
N LYS A 405 23.04 -19.76 -44.79
CA LYS A 405 24.24 -19.45 -45.61
C LYS A 405 25.29 -20.52 -45.53
N GLU A 406 25.53 -21.12 -44.37
CA GLU A 406 26.46 -22.21 -44.18
C GLU A 406 26.00 -23.47 -44.96
N ILE A 407 24.72 -23.84 -44.87
CA ILE A 407 24.08 -24.92 -45.62
C ILE A 407 24.21 -24.67 -47.12
N ALA A 408 23.85 -23.48 -47.61
CA ALA A 408 23.94 -23.11 -49.00
C ALA A 408 25.39 -23.20 -49.53
N SER A 409 26.40 -22.95 -48.71
CA SER A 409 27.81 -23.09 -49.06
C SER A 409 28.30 -24.55 -49.07
N LEU A 410 27.68 -25.43 -48.29
CA LEU A 410 28.00 -26.84 -48.19
C LEU A 410 27.29 -27.68 -49.26
N GLU A 411 26.09 -27.27 -49.68
CA GLU A 411 25.26 -27.99 -50.65
C GLU A 411 25.99 -28.36 -51.96
N PRO A 412 26.74 -27.41 -52.61
CA PRO A 412 27.52 -27.75 -53.81
C PRO A 412 28.66 -28.74 -53.50
N GLN A 413 29.27 -28.70 -52.35
CA GLN A 413 30.31 -29.63 -51.94
C GLN A 413 29.76 -31.05 -51.71
N VAL A 414 28.59 -31.13 -51.09
CA VAL A 414 27.87 -32.39 -50.88
C VAL A 414 27.45 -32.98 -52.21
N ALA A 415 26.93 -32.18 -53.14
CA ALA A 415 26.52 -32.62 -54.48
C ALA A 415 27.73 -33.23 -55.25
N VAL A 416 28.90 -32.57 -55.16
CA VAL A 416 30.13 -33.11 -55.80
C VAL A 416 30.56 -34.39 -55.12
N LYS A 417 30.52 -34.52 -53.82
CA LYS A 417 30.85 -35.73 -53.07
C LYS A 417 29.89 -36.88 -53.37
N GLN A 418 28.60 -36.56 -53.48
CA GLN A 418 27.51 -37.47 -53.77
C GLN A 418 27.74 -38.05 -55.20
N ALA A 419 28.02 -37.18 -56.19
CA ALA A 419 28.31 -37.60 -57.53
C ALA A 419 29.57 -38.54 -57.60
N LYS A 420 30.61 -38.23 -56.81
CA LYS A 420 31.78 -39.12 -56.70
C LYS A 420 31.45 -40.45 -56.04
N SER A 421 30.59 -40.41 -54.96
CA SER A 421 30.16 -41.65 -54.33
C SER A 421 29.35 -42.54 -55.24
N ASP A 422 28.43 -41.94 -56.01
CA ASP A 422 27.66 -42.69 -57.01
C ASP A 422 28.52 -43.25 -58.14
N GLN A 423 29.52 -42.49 -58.58
CA GLN A 423 30.53 -43.03 -59.54
C GLN A 423 31.32 -44.21 -58.95
N MET A 424 31.75 -44.10 -57.71
CA MET A 424 32.47 -45.13 -57.00
C MET A 424 31.60 -46.37 -56.76
N ARG A 425 30.33 -46.21 -56.38
CA ARG A 425 29.36 -47.32 -56.28
C ARG A 425 29.18 -48.04 -57.62
N ARG A 426 29.00 -47.28 -58.72
CA ARG A 426 28.91 -47.87 -60.10
C ARG A 426 30.18 -48.59 -60.49
N ALA A 427 31.37 -48.01 -60.15
CA ALA A 427 32.64 -48.68 -60.42
C ALA A 427 32.81 -49.99 -59.62
N TYR A 428 32.37 -49.91 -58.29
CA TYR A 428 32.44 -51.06 -57.40
C TYR A 428 31.50 -52.20 -57.87
N SER A 429 30.28 -51.86 -58.30
CA SER A 429 29.34 -52.87 -58.86
C SER A 429 29.84 -53.49 -60.18
N LYS A 430 30.52 -52.70 -61.02
CA LYS A 430 31.18 -53.23 -62.22
C LYS A 430 32.33 -54.14 -61.85
N LEU A 431 33.12 -53.78 -60.83
CA LEU A 431 34.22 -54.64 -60.36
C LEU A 431 33.66 -55.93 -59.77
N GLU A 432 32.64 -55.90 -58.97
CA GLU A 432 31.99 -57.10 -58.43
C GLU A 432 31.38 -57.98 -59.47
N ALA A 433 30.75 -57.38 -60.50
CA ALA A 433 30.26 -58.14 -61.65
C ALA A 433 31.40 -58.81 -62.45
N ALA A 434 32.50 -58.07 -62.71
CA ALA A 434 33.66 -58.59 -63.33
C ALA A 434 34.33 -59.69 -62.53
N GLN A 435 34.37 -59.56 -61.20
CA GLN A 435 34.91 -60.55 -60.30
C GLN A 435 34.08 -61.85 -60.32
N LYS A 436 32.73 -61.73 -60.31
CA LYS A 436 31.84 -62.89 -60.47
C LYS A 436 32.07 -63.63 -61.79
N VAL A 437 32.25 -62.85 -62.86
CA VAL A 437 32.57 -63.48 -64.19
C VAL A 437 33.92 -64.17 -64.12
N ALA A 438 34.96 -63.56 -63.55
CA ALA A 438 36.25 -64.15 -63.34
C ALA A 438 36.22 -65.44 -62.49
N ASP A 439 35.47 -65.37 -61.38
CA ASP A 439 35.30 -66.54 -60.54
C ASP A 439 34.56 -67.66 -61.24
N GLN A 440 33.56 -67.34 -62.04
CA GLN A 440 32.83 -68.30 -62.85
C GLN A 440 33.72 -68.91 -63.93
N MET A 441 34.57 -68.11 -64.58
CA MET A 441 35.61 -68.64 -65.53
C MET A 441 36.61 -69.55 -64.82
N THR A 442 37.04 -69.17 -63.61
CA THR A 442 37.97 -69.99 -62.84
C THR A 442 37.34 -71.36 -62.50
N THR A 443 36.06 -71.36 -62.12
CA THR A 443 35.33 -72.61 -61.84
C THR A 443 35.24 -73.48 -63.09
N TRP A 444 34.93 -72.89 -64.25
CA TRP A 444 34.91 -73.66 -65.53
C TRP A 444 36.27 -74.26 -65.87
N ILE A 445 37.35 -73.56 -65.59
CA ILE A 445 38.71 -74.07 -65.83
C ILE A 445 39.04 -75.21 -64.87
N GLN A 446 38.67 -75.10 -63.61
CA GLN A 446 38.84 -76.13 -62.58
C GLN A 446 37.99 -77.35 -62.93
N ASP A 447 36.78 -77.22 -63.37
CA ASP A 447 35.93 -78.32 -63.82
C ASP A 447 36.50 -79.05 -65.01
N ARG A 448 37.11 -78.32 -65.94
CA ARG A 448 37.78 -78.93 -67.07
C ARG A 448 38.96 -79.83 -66.70
N TYR A 449 39.75 -79.38 -65.73
CA TYR A 449 40.84 -80.22 -65.20
C TYR A 449 40.32 -81.33 -64.27
N TYR A 450 39.23 -81.11 -63.57
CA TYR A 450 38.60 -82.10 -62.72
C TYR A 450 38.17 -83.32 -63.50
N TRP A 451 37.45 -83.17 -64.60
CA TRP A 451 37.07 -84.26 -65.45
C TRP A 451 38.29 -84.99 -66.06
N GLY A 452 39.29 -84.29 -66.44
CA GLY A 452 40.56 -84.90 -66.92
C GLY A 452 41.21 -85.73 -65.81
N ASN A 453 41.24 -85.23 -64.58
CA ASN A 453 41.81 -86.02 -63.47
C ASN A 453 40.93 -87.19 -63.07
N VAL A 454 39.60 -87.06 -63.08
CA VAL A 454 38.66 -88.13 -62.81
C VAL A 454 38.83 -89.27 -63.87
N LEU A 455 38.86 -88.94 -65.14
CA LEU A 455 39.06 -89.91 -66.23
C LEU A 455 40.41 -90.54 -66.11
N SER A 456 41.46 -89.81 -65.70
CA SER A 456 42.83 -90.37 -65.55
C SER A 456 42.84 -91.32 -64.32
N GLU A 457 42.23 -90.97 -63.22
CA GLU A 457 42.17 -91.88 -62.08
C GLU A 457 41.28 -93.12 -62.36
N LEU A 458 40.16 -92.94 -63.03
CA LEU A 458 39.31 -94.05 -63.46
C LEU A 458 40.11 -95.03 -64.32
N ARG A 459 40.87 -94.49 -65.28
CA ARG A 459 41.79 -95.30 -66.10
C ARG A 459 42.80 -96.06 -65.24
N ASN A 460 43.44 -95.36 -64.29
CA ASN A 460 44.42 -95.97 -63.38
C ASN A 460 43.82 -97.10 -62.50
N VAL A 461 42.59 -96.86 -62.00
CA VAL A 461 41.85 -97.86 -61.21
C VAL A 461 41.51 -99.09 -62.10
N MET A 462 41.08 -98.86 -63.34
CA MET A 462 40.75 -99.91 -64.26
C MET A 462 41.98 -100.76 -64.59
N ILE A 463 43.14 -100.12 -64.92
CA ILE A 463 44.42 -100.81 -65.17
C ILE A 463 44.82 -101.63 -63.95
N ARG A 464 44.75 -101.06 -62.68
CA ARG A 464 45.11 -101.78 -61.47
C ARG A 464 44.16 -102.97 -61.21
N SER A 465 42.87 -102.78 -61.48
CA SER A 465 41.90 -103.88 -61.39
C SER A 465 42.09 -104.94 -62.41
N GLU A 466 42.45 -104.58 -63.68
CA GLU A 466 42.77 -105.46 -64.74
C GLU A 466 44.03 -106.31 -64.44
N ASP A 467 45.08 -105.62 -63.92
CA ASP A 467 46.30 -106.32 -63.49
C ASP A 467 46.07 -107.27 -62.33
N ALA A 468 45.21 -106.85 -61.37
CA ALA A 468 44.87 -107.72 -60.25
C ALA A 468 44.04 -108.95 -60.66
N VAL A 469 43.13 -108.78 -61.64
CA VAL A 469 42.35 -109.86 -62.22
C VAL A 469 43.23 -110.78 -63.08
N LYS A 470 44.10 -110.21 -63.90
CA LYS A 470 45.11 -110.98 -64.69
C LYS A 470 45.98 -111.83 -63.77
N LYS A 471 46.47 -111.27 -62.64
CA LYS A 471 47.25 -112.04 -61.65
C LYS A 471 46.49 -113.19 -61.05
N LYS A 472 45.19 -112.98 -60.73
CA LYS A 472 44.35 -114.08 -60.19
C LYS A 472 44.02 -115.14 -61.21
N LEU A 473 43.66 -114.73 -62.45
CA LEU A 473 43.30 -115.67 -63.55
C LEU A 473 44.52 -116.47 -64.11
N SER A 474 45.68 -115.83 -64.16
CA SER A 474 46.92 -116.51 -64.63
C SER A 474 47.39 -117.62 -63.67
N ALA A 475 46.94 -117.54 -62.36
CA ALA A 475 47.21 -118.56 -61.36
C ALA A 475 46.28 -119.77 -61.50
N GLU A 476 45.07 -119.64 -62.12
CA GLU A 476 44.04 -120.69 -62.27
C GLU A 476 43.94 -121.26 -63.77
N LYS A 477 44.19 -120.43 -64.73
CA LYS A 477 44.11 -120.77 -66.11
C LYS A 477 45.20 -120.02 -67.00
N PRO A 478 46.28 -120.61 -67.44
CA PRO A 478 47.25 -119.89 -68.23
C PRO A 478 46.72 -119.61 -69.64
N GLY A 479 46.87 -118.34 -70.13
CA GLY A 479 46.53 -117.96 -71.50
C GLY A 479 45.24 -117.17 -71.69
N VAL A 480 44.58 -116.81 -70.63
CA VAL A 480 43.36 -115.92 -70.68
C VAL A 480 43.74 -114.49 -70.43
N GLU A 481 43.46 -113.64 -71.40
CA GLU A 481 43.58 -112.16 -71.19
C GLU A 481 42.23 -111.63 -70.70
N ALA A 482 42.27 -110.85 -69.59
CA ALA A 482 41.11 -110.12 -69.04
C ALA A 482 41.27 -108.64 -69.32
N GLY A 483 40.25 -108.01 -69.83
CA GLY A 483 40.18 -106.59 -70.04
C GLY A 483 38.97 -106.01 -69.33
N ILE A 484 39.14 -104.83 -68.77
CA ILE A 484 38.03 -104.13 -68.17
C ILE A 484 37.77 -102.86 -69.00
N TRP A 485 36.54 -102.64 -69.44
CA TRP A 485 36.13 -101.46 -70.22
C TRP A 485 34.89 -100.78 -69.59
N VAL A 486 34.75 -99.49 -69.84
CA VAL A 486 33.59 -98.71 -69.41
C VAL A 486 32.51 -98.82 -70.46
N GLU A 487 31.37 -99.38 -70.09
CA GLU A 487 30.25 -99.51 -70.98
C GLU A 487 29.41 -98.24 -71.06
N GLN A 488 29.29 -97.51 -69.93
CA GLN A 488 28.53 -96.25 -69.86
C GLN A 488 29.01 -95.38 -68.70
N ILE A 489 29.16 -94.04 -68.90
CA ILE A 489 29.34 -93.04 -67.85
C ILE A 489 28.09 -92.21 -67.78
N ILE A 490 27.40 -92.22 -66.64
CA ILE A 490 26.21 -91.43 -66.42
C ILE A 490 26.58 -90.39 -65.36
N THR A 491 26.43 -89.07 -65.65
CA THR A 491 26.56 -87.95 -64.72
C THR A 491 25.16 -87.65 -64.19
N LEU A 492 25.00 -87.66 -62.89
CA LEU A 492 23.74 -87.20 -62.20
C LEU A 492 23.71 -85.69 -62.01
#